data_d791e860bff012f91a1822fcb6a02994
#
_entry.id   d791e860bff012f91a1822fcb6a02994
#
_cell.length_a   1.000
_cell.length_b   1.000
_cell.length_c   1.000
_cell.angle_alpha   90.00
_cell.angle_beta   90.00
_cell.angle_gamma   90.00
#
_symmetry.space_group_name_H-M   'P 1'
#
loop_
_entity.id
_entity.type
_entity.pdbx_description
1 polymer ?
#
loop_
_entity_poly.entity_id
_entity_poly.type
_entity_poly.pdbx_seq_one_letter_code
_entity_poly.pdbx_strand_id
1 'polypeptide(L)'
;MAAVGGCIVDSGNFDWDAHADKFPGLTTPDESYHGVIYTKQFGQAGAYITKATSQLMRDFGSIQSPQNAFLLNMGLESLHLRMAQHTANGLAVAQFLKDHPKISWVRYADLPGDESYELAQKYLPNGTCGVVSFGVAGGRDAAERFMSALKLAQIATHVADARTCVLHPANATHRQMSDEELEAAGISPDLIRLSCGIESAEDLIADLSQALEAV
;
A
#
# COMPACT_ATOMS: atom_id res chain seq x y z
N MET A 1 2.85 -13.99 2.42
CA MET A 1 2.13 -13.77 1.13
C MET A 1 1.99 -15.11 0.42
N ALA A 2 0.76 -15.55 0.13
CA ALA A 2 0.51 -16.87 -0.47
C ALA A 2 0.34 -16.80 -2.01
N ALA A 3 -0.21 -15.70 -2.51
CA ALA A 3 -0.42 -15.46 -3.93
C ALA A 3 -0.38 -13.95 -4.22
N VAL A 4 -0.11 -13.61 -5.47
CA VAL A 4 -0.22 -12.25 -5.99
C VAL A 4 -1.35 -12.22 -7.01
N GLY A 5 -2.19 -11.22 -6.94
CA GLY A 5 -3.26 -10.96 -7.90
C GLY A 5 -3.45 -9.47 -8.12
N GLY A 6 -4.33 -9.13 -9.04
CA GLY A 6 -4.69 -7.76 -9.33
C GLY A 6 -6.05 -7.69 -10.00
N CYS A 7 -6.61 -6.51 -10.02
CA CYS A 7 -7.83 -6.21 -10.76
C CYS A 7 -7.72 -4.85 -11.43
N ILE A 8 -8.46 -4.68 -12.52
CA ILE A 8 -8.67 -3.41 -13.18
C ILE A 8 -10.10 -2.96 -12.84
N VAL A 9 -10.24 -1.73 -12.35
CA VAL A 9 -11.55 -1.13 -12.05
C VAL A 9 -11.73 0.09 -12.95
N ASP A 10 -12.78 0.06 -13.77
CA ASP A 10 -13.15 1.18 -14.62
C ASP A 10 -14.52 1.72 -14.18
N SER A 11 -14.62 3.03 -13.94
CA SER A 11 -15.90 3.67 -13.61
C SER A 11 -16.89 3.69 -14.78
N GLY A 12 -16.39 3.54 -16.01
CA GLY A 12 -17.18 3.68 -17.24
C GLY A 12 -17.57 5.12 -17.58
N ASN A 13 -17.09 6.11 -16.83
CA ASN A 13 -17.51 7.51 -16.95
C ASN A 13 -16.48 8.42 -17.62
N PHE A 14 -15.32 7.89 -18.01
CA PHE A 14 -14.28 8.69 -18.65
C PHE A 14 -14.60 8.90 -20.13
N ASP A 15 -14.51 10.14 -20.61
CA ASP A 15 -14.71 10.49 -22.04
C ASP A 15 -13.40 10.30 -22.82
N TRP A 16 -13.22 9.10 -23.35
CA TRP A 16 -12.04 8.73 -24.15
C TRP A 16 -11.92 9.55 -25.44
N ASP A 17 -13.05 9.87 -26.09
CA ASP A 17 -13.06 10.64 -27.35
C ASP A 17 -12.65 12.10 -27.12
N ALA A 18 -13.03 12.70 -25.98
CA ALA A 18 -12.57 14.04 -25.61
C ALA A 18 -11.05 14.13 -25.37
N HIS A 19 -10.40 12.98 -25.14
CA HIS A 19 -8.96 12.88 -24.89
C HIS A 19 -8.28 11.95 -25.91
N ALA A 20 -8.78 11.93 -27.15
CA ALA A 20 -8.34 11.01 -28.19
C ALA A 20 -6.84 11.12 -28.52
N ASP A 21 -6.27 12.30 -28.39
CA ASP A 21 -4.83 12.56 -28.57
C ASP A 21 -3.95 11.77 -27.59
N LYS A 22 -4.44 11.53 -26.37
CA LYS A 22 -3.75 10.75 -25.32
C LYS A 22 -4.06 9.26 -25.40
N PHE A 23 -5.21 8.90 -25.94
CA PHE A 23 -5.68 7.51 -25.96
C PHE A 23 -6.00 7.00 -27.37
N PRO A 24 -5.08 7.15 -28.35
CA PRO A 24 -5.33 6.71 -29.73
C PRO A 24 -5.67 5.21 -29.81
N GLY A 25 -5.11 4.38 -28.92
CA GLY A 25 -5.38 2.94 -28.90
C GLY A 25 -6.84 2.55 -28.62
N LEU A 26 -7.70 3.48 -28.17
CA LEU A 26 -9.13 3.27 -27.96
C LEU A 26 -10.00 4.01 -29.00
N THR A 27 -9.47 5.09 -29.57
CA THR A 27 -10.23 6.08 -30.36
C THR A 27 -9.92 6.07 -31.84
N THR A 28 -8.88 5.34 -32.28
CA THR A 28 -8.54 5.13 -33.69
C THR A 28 -8.63 3.65 -34.07
N PRO A 29 -8.67 3.32 -35.39
CA PRO A 29 -8.69 1.93 -35.84
C PRO A 29 -7.50 1.14 -35.31
N ASP A 30 -7.76 -0.02 -34.71
CA ASP A 30 -6.75 -0.95 -34.26
C ASP A 30 -6.55 -2.05 -35.29
N GLU A 31 -5.46 -1.97 -36.04
CA GLU A 31 -5.15 -2.91 -37.11
C GLU A 31 -4.91 -4.34 -36.59
N SER A 32 -4.39 -4.48 -35.36
CA SER A 32 -4.22 -5.79 -34.75
C SER A 32 -5.53 -6.45 -34.33
N TYR A 33 -6.61 -5.69 -34.29
CA TYR A 33 -7.96 -6.17 -33.99
C TYR A 33 -8.99 -5.81 -35.06
N HIS A 34 -8.61 -6.06 -36.33
CA HIS A 34 -9.49 -5.90 -37.51
C HIS A 34 -10.00 -4.48 -37.74
N GLY A 35 -9.24 -3.46 -37.40
CA GLY A 35 -9.61 -2.06 -37.57
C GLY A 35 -10.69 -1.55 -36.60
N VAL A 36 -10.94 -2.24 -35.50
CA VAL A 36 -11.93 -1.84 -34.51
C VAL A 36 -11.52 -0.51 -33.85
N ILE A 37 -12.48 0.40 -33.74
CA ILE A 37 -12.40 1.59 -32.88
C ILE A 37 -13.21 1.28 -31.63
N TYR A 38 -12.53 1.07 -30.51
CA TYR A 38 -13.14 0.55 -29.27
C TYR A 38 -14.24 1.47 -28.74
N THR A 39 -14.03 2.80 -28.75
CA THR A 39 -15.05 3.75 -28.27
C THR A 39 -16.29 3.75 -29.12
N LYS A 40 -16.18 3.49 -30.45
CA LYS A 40 -17.33 3.44 -31.36
C LYS A 40 -18.10 2.14 -31.24
N GLN A 41 -17.40 1.02 -31.08
CA GLN A 41 -18.03 -0.30 -31.05
C GLN A 41 -18.57 -0.69 -29.68
N PHE A 42 -17.90 -0.30 -28.60
CA PHE A 42 -18.22 -0.73 -27.23
C PHE A 42 -18.66 0.43 -26.34
N GLY A 43 -18.68 1.67 -26.86
CA GLY A 43 -19.03 2.88 -26.13
C GLY A 43 -17.94 3.30 -25.13
N GLN A 44 -18.14 4.46 -24.51
CA GLN A 44 -17.20 5.01 -23.54
C GLN A 44 -16.99 4.06 -22.34
N ALA A 45 -18.07 3.51 -21.82
CA ALA A 45 -18.03 2.63 -20.66
C ALA A 45 -17.39 1.25 -20.92
N GLY A 46 -17.44 0.76 -22.15
CA GLY A 46 -16.94 -0.57 -22.49
C GLY A 46 -15.57 -0.61 -23.17
N ALA A 47 -15.13 0.48 -23.75
CA ALA A 47 -13.95 0.53 -24.61
C ALA A 47 -12.68 0.01 -23.94
N TYR A 48 -12.36 0.53 -22.75
CA TYR A 48 -11.14 0.19 -22.01
C TYR A 48 -11.12 -1.26 -21.55
N ILE A 49 -12.16 -1.71 -20.87
CA ILE A 49 -12.25 -3.09 -20.36
C ILE A 49 -12.29 -4.10 -21.50
N THR A 50 -12.98 -3.79 -22.62
CA THR A 50 -13.01 -4.70 -23.76
C THR A 50 -11.63 -4.84 -24.39
N LYS A 51 -10.88 -3.74 -24.57
CA LYS A 51 -9.51 -3.82 -25.08
C LYS A 51 -8.62 -4.62 -24.13
N ALA A 52 -8.70 -4.33 -22.83
CA ALA A 52 -7.89 -5.03 -21.82
C ALA A 52 -8.14 -6.53 -21.81
N THR A 53 -9.39 -6.97 -21.92
CA THR A 53 -9.76 -8.40 -21.82
C THR A 53 -9.68 -9.13 -23.15
N SER A 54 -10.31 -8.59 -24.20
CA SER A 54 -10.49 -9.29 -25.48
C SER A 54 -9.25 -9.25 -26.36
N GLN A 55 -8.34 -8.30 -26.15
CA GLN A 55 -7.09 -8.18 -26.88
C GLN A 55 -5.89 -8.43 -25.97
N LEU A 56 -5.59 -7.54 -25.03
CA LEU A 56 -4.34 -7.61 -24.29
C LEU A 56 -4.24 -8.86 -23.41
N MET A 57 -5.25 -9.15 -22.59
CA MET A 57 -5.24 -10.34 -21.73
C MET A 57 -5.19 -11.63 -22.56
N ARG A 58 -6.00 -11.69 -23.64
CA ARG A 58 -6.04 -12.86 -24.53
C ARG A 58 -4.69 -13.10 -25.21
N ASP A 59 -4.08 -12.04 -25.76
CA ASP A 59 -2.87 -12.16 -26.57
C ASP A 59 -1.63 -12.41 -25.71
N PHE A 60 -1.52 -11.79 -24.53
CA PHE A 60 -0.42 -11.99 -23.58
C PHE A 60 -0.63 -13.16 -22.63
N GLY A 61 -1.83 -13.69 -22.51
CA GLY A 61 -2.16 -14.78 -21.58
C GLY A 61 -2.07 -14.38 -20.10
N SER A 62 -2.17 -13.09 -19.80
CA SER A 62 -2.05 -12.55 -18.41
C SER A 62 -3.31 -12.81 -17.60
N ILE A 63 -3.52 -14.05 -17.19
CA ILE A 63 -4.66 -14.48 -16.39
C ILE A 63 -4.21 -14.98 -15.01
N GLN A 64 -5.13 -14.87 -14.05
CA GLN A 64 -4.93 -15.45 -12.72
C GLN A 64 -4.98 -16.99 -12.82
N SER A 65 -3.98 -17.68 -12.26
CA SER A 65 -4.06 -19.13 -12.18
C SER A 65 -5.21 -19.58 -11.27
N PRO A 66 -5.89 -20.71 -11.56
CA PRO A 66 -6.98 -21.19 -10.70
C PRO A 66 -6.55 -21.41 -9.25
N GLN A 67 -5.34 -21.91 -9.01
CA GLN A 67 -4.79 -22.10 -7.67
C GLN A 67 -4.64 -20.75 -6.93
N ASN A 68 -4.09 -19.74 -7.58
CA ASN A 68 -3.96 -18.41 -6.97
C ASN A 68 -5.32 -17.76 -6.73
N ALA A 69 -6.28 -17.91 -7.66
CA ALA A 69 -7.64 -17.44 -7.48
C ALA A 69 -8.32 -18.09 -6.26
N PHE A 70 -8.13 -19.39 -6.08
CA PHE A 70 -8.61 -20.11 -4.90
C PHE A 70 -8.00 -19.57 -3.60
N LEU A 71 -6.67 -19.36 -3.56
CA LEU A 71 -6.00 -18.80 -2.38
C LEU A 71 -6.45 -17.38 -2.07
N LEU A 72 -6.65 -16.55 -3.08
CA LEU A 72 -7.19 -15.18 -2.91
C LEU A 72 -8.61 -15.21 -2.37
N ASN A 73 -9.46 -16.11 -2.90
CA ASN A 73 -10.84 -16.25 -2.43
C ASN A 73 -10.88 -16.70 -0.96
N MET A 74 -10.08 -17.68 -0.56
CA MET A 74 -9.92 -18.06 0.85
C MET A 74 -9.49 -16.88 1.73
N GLY A 75 -8.57 -16.04 1.23
CA GLY A 75 -8.13 -14.84 1.93
C GLY A 75 -9.24 -13.80 2.14
N LEU A 76 -10.19 -13.73 1.23
CA LEU A 76 -11.33 -12.80 1.34
C LEU A 76 -12.32 -13.21 2.44
N GLU A 77 -12.48 -14.49 2.74
CA GLU A 77 -13.45 -14.99 3.73
C GLU A 77 -13.26 -14.37 5.11
N SER A 78 -12.01 -14.11 5.52
CA SER A 78 -11.66 -13.52 6.82
C SER A 78 -11.16 -12.07 6.73
N LEU A 79 -11.18 -11.44 5.56
CA LEU A 79 -10.57 -10.13 5.35
C LEU A 79 -11.17 -9.05 6.27
N HIS A 80 -12.49 -9.03 6.42
CA HIS A 80 -13.17 -8.04 7.25
C HIS A 80 -12.76 -8.13 8.74
N LEU A 81 -12.52 -9.32 9.26
CA LEU A 81 -12.04 -9.52 10.63
C LEU A 81 -10.58 -9.07 10.79
N ARG A 82 -9.73 -9.44 9.84
CA ARG A 82 -8.32 -9.04 9.84
C ARG A 82 -8.15 -7.53 9.73
N MET A 83 -8.91 -6.88 8.85
CA MET A 83 -8.82 -5.43 8.66
C MET A 83 -9.24 -4.65 9.91
N ALA A 84 -10.26 -5.11 10.63
CA ALA A 84 -10.64 -4.50 11.91
C ALA A 84 -9.47 -4.55 12.93
N GLN A 85 -8.78 -5.70 13.02
CA GLN A 85 -7.65 -5.86 13.92
C GLN A 85 -6.42 -5.05 13.47
N HIS A 86 -6.10 -5.05 12.15
CA HIS A 86 -5.03 -4.23 11.60
C HIS A 86 -5.21 -2.75 11.92
N THR A 87 -6.43 -2.23 11.75
CA THR A 87 -6.75 -0.83 12.04
C THR A 87 -6.63 -0.52 13.53
N ALA A 88 -7.18 -1.38 14.39
CA ALA A 88 -7.09 -1.21 15.83
C ALA A 88 -5.62 -1.18 16.31
N ASN A 89 -4.80 -2.11 15.82
CA ASN A 89 -3.37 -2.16 16.12
C ASN A 89 -2.63 -0.94 15.56
N GLY A 90 -2.95 -0.52 14.33
CA GLY A 90 -2.35 0.67 13.71
C GLY A 90 -2.60 1.93 14.53
N LEU A 91 -3.83 2.12 15.00
CA LEU A 91 -4.18 3.28 15.84
C LEU A 91 -3.48 3.23 17.20
N ALA A 92 -3.50 2.09 17.89
CA ALA A 92 -2.85 1.94 19.19
C ALA A 92 -1.34 2.20 19.12
N VAL A 93 -0.69 1.65 18.10
CA VAL A 93 0.75 1.84 17.85
C VAL A 93 1.05 3.30 17.46
N ALA A 94 0.24 3.92 16.60
CA ALA A 94 0.43 5.31 16.21
C ALA A 94 0.30 6.27 17.40
N GLN A 95 -0.66 6.02 18.30
CA GLN A 95 -0.80 6.78 19.55
C GLN A 95 0.41 6.63 20.46
N PHE A 96 0.87 5.39 20.68
CA PHE A 96 2.08 5.12 21.48
C PHE A 96 3.31 5.85 20.92
N LEU A 97 3.53 5.76 19.60
CA LEU A 97 4.68 6.37 18.95
C LEU A 97 4.61 7.91 18.98
N LYS A 98 3.43 8.50 18.84
CA LYS A 98 3.23 9.96 18.86
C LYS A 98 3.72 10.59 20.16
N ASP A 99 3.51 9.90 21.28
CA ASP A 99 3.84 10.42 22.61
C ASP A 99 5.25 10.02 23.07
N HIS A 100 5.99 9.23 22.26
CA HIS A 100 7.29 8.71 22.65
C HIS A 100 8.43 9.70 22.36
N PRO A 101 9.32 10.02 23.34
CA PRO A 101 10.33 11.08 23.21
C PRO A 101 11.42 10.80 22.18
N LYS A 102 11.60 9.54 21.76
CA LYS A 102 12.58 9.14 20.72
C LYS A 102 11.98 9.06 19.31
N ILE A 103 10.75 9.53 19.13
CA ILE A 103 10.07 9.61 17.84
C ILE A 103 9.97 11.07 17.42
N SER A 104 10.46 11.39 16.23
CA SER A 104 10.48 12.75 15.70
C SER A 104 9.16 13.16 15.06
N TRP A 105 8.47 12.23 14.43
CA TRP A 105 7.18 12.42 13.76
C TRP A 105 6.45 11.09 13.55
N VAL A 106 5.13 11.16 13.43
CA VAL A 106 4.26 10.02 13.10
C VAL A 106 3.25 10.46 12.04
N ARG A 107 3.00 9.59 11.06
CA ARG A 107 1.97 9.72 10.03
C ARG A 107 1.06 8.51 10.07
N TYR A 108 -0.19 8.74 10.38
CA TYR A 108 -1.24 7.74 10.34
C TYR A 108 -2.60 8.42 10.16
N ALA A 109 -3.29 8.10 9.08
CA ALA A 109 -4.47 8.85 8.65
C ALA A 109 -5.65 8.87 9.66
N ASP A 110 -5.72 7.91 10.57
CA ASP A 110 -6.73 7.86 11.65
C ASP A 110 -6.29 8.54 12.95
N LEU A 111 -5.08 9.12 12.95
CA LEU A 111 -4.56 9.83 14.12
C LEU A 111 -5.04 11.28 14.09
N PRO A 112 -5.76 11.76 15.13
CA PRO A 112 -6.18 13.17 15.18
C PRO A 112 -5.00 14.13 15.03
N GLY A 113 -5.11 15.05 14.06
CA GLY A 113 -4.05 15.99 13.70
C GLY A 113 -3.15 15.57 12.54
N ASP A 114 -3.30 14.36 12.00
CA ASP A 114 -2.69 14.01 10.71
C ASP A 114 -3.35 14.81 9.58
N GLU A 115 -2.58 15.20 8.56
CA GLU A 115 -3.07 16.01 7.44
C GLU A 115 -4.17 15.31 6.62
N SER A 116 -4.22 13.98 6.66
CA SER A 116 -5.21 13.16 5.96
C SER A 116 -6.43 12.81 6.82
N TYR A 117 -6.46 13.21 8.11
CA TYR A 117 -7.46 12.76 9.07
C TYR A 117 -8.90 13.02 8.59
N GLU A 118 -9.21 14.23 8.16
CA GLU A 118 -10.57 14.61 7.71
C GLU A 118 -11.01 13.82 6.46
N LEU A 119 -10.07 13.58 5.54
CA LEU A 119 -10.33 12.74 4.36
C LEU A 119 -10.54 11.27 4.74
N ALA A 120 -9.76 10.77 5.69
CA ALA A 120 -9.91 9.42 6.20
C ALA A 120 -11.28 9.21 6.85
N GLN A 121 -11.73 10.14 7.71
CA GLN A 121 -13.07 10.07 8.32
C GLN A 121 -14.18 10.10 7.27
N LYS A 122 -13.99 10.85 6.18
CA LYS A 122 -14.98 10.95 5.10
C LYS A 122 -15.07 9.70 4.23
N TYR A 123 -13.92 9.14 3.82
CA TYR A 123 -13.86 8.08 2.82
C TYR A 123 -13.64 6.69 3.39
N LEU A 124 -13.12 6.58 4.62
CA LEU A 124 -12.78 5.33 5.29
C LEU A 124 -13.40 5.26 6.69
N PRO A 125 -14.74 5.43 6.82
CA PRO A 125 -15.41 5.58 8.12
C PRO A 125 -15.33 4.32 9.01
N ASN A 126 -14.96 3.18 8.44
CA ASN A 126 -14.81 1.90 9.16
C ASN A 126 -13.36 1.59 9.56
N GLY A 127 -12.48 2.58 9.46
CA GLY A 127 -11.05 2.44 9.74
C GLY A 127 -10.20 2.49 8.48
N THR A 128 -8.95 2.89 8.62
CA THR A 128 -8.05 3.16 7.51
C THR A 128 -7.23 1.92 7.11
N CYS A 129 -6.24 1.58 7.90
CA CYS A 129 -5.33 0.45 7.65
C CYS A 129 -4.44 0.16 8.86
N GLY A 130 -3.52 -0.80 8.75
CA GLY A 130 -2.49 -1.07 9.76
C GLY A 130 -1.13 -0.43 9.46
N VAL A 131 -1.02 0.46 8.45
CA VAL A 131 0.28 1.04 8.06
C VAL A 131 0.52 2.35 8.77
N VAL A 132 1.57 2.38 9.59
CA VAL A 132 2.04 3.57 10.31
C VAL A 132 3.43 3.94 9.79
N SER A 133 3.66 5.20 9.47
CA SER A 133 4.98 5.74 9.13
C SER A 133 5.45 6.65 10.24
N PHE A 134 6.71 6.56 10.61
CA PHE A 134 7.29 7.41 11.66
C PHE A 134 8.78 7.60 11.48
N GLY A 135 9.32 8.65 12.08
CA GLY A 135 10.75 8.93 12.14
C GLY A 135 11.32 8.66 13.51
N VAL A 136 12.49 8.00 13.56
CA VAL A 136 13.24 7.77 14.80
C VAL A 136 14.19 8.94 15.05
N ALA A 137 14.12 9.56 16.20
CA ALA A 137 14.99 10.67 16.57
C ALA A 137 16.47 10.23 16.57
N GLY A 138 17.32 10.97 15.85
CA GLY A 138 18.72 10.61 15.65
C GLY A 138 19.03 10.09 14.23
N GLY A 139 18.04 10.16 13.33
CA GLY A 139 18.22 9.93 11.89
C GLY A 139 18.44 8.46 11.52
N ARG A 140 19.12 8.24 10.39
CA ARG A 140 19.36 6.91 9.79
C ARG A 140 19.98 5.91 10.76
N ASP A 141 21.04 6.28 11.47
CA ASP A 141 21.74 5.37 12.39
C ASP A 141 20.87 4.95 13.58
N ALA A 142 20.01 5.85 14.06
CA ALA A 142 19.04 5.54 15.10
C ALA A 142 17.96 4.57 14.59
N ALA A 143 17.46 4.79 13.39
CA ALA A 143 16.51 3.90 12.73
C ALA A 143 17.10 2.49 12.54
N GLU A 144 18.38 2.37 12.16
CA GLU A 144 19.06 1.06 12.04
C GLU A 144 19.17 0.33 13.38
N ARG A 145 19.54 1.05 14.45
CA ARG A 145 19.62 0.45 15.79
C ARG A 145 18.24 -0.02 16.25
N PHE A 146 17.22 0.80 16.07
CA PHE A 146 15.83 0.43 16.35
C PHE A 146 15.43 -0.85 15.60
N MET A 147 15.63 -0.89 14.28
CA MET A 147 15.30 -2.06 13.44
C MET A 147 16.01 -3.32 13.91
N SER A 148 17.28 -3.22 14.28
CA SER A 148 18.10 -4.36 14.74
C SER A 148 17.70 -4.90 16.11
N ALA A 149 17.02 -4.10 16.92
CA ALA A 149 16.58 -4.46 18.26
C ALA A 149 15.18 -5.10 18.33
N LEU A 150 14.41 -5.07 17.22
CA LEU A 150 13.09 -5.69 17.14
C LEU A 150 13.16 -7.21 17.33
N LYS A 151 12.19 -7.78 18.03
CA LYS A 151 12.11 -9.21 18.37
C LYS A 151 10.87 -9.88 17.79
N LEU A 152 9.73 -9.18 17.76
CA LEU A 152 8.45 -9.67 17.24
C LEU A 152 8.21 -9.21 15.82
N ALA A 153 8.37 -7.90 15.56
CA ALA A 153 8.15 -7.34 14.23
C ALA A 153 9.22 -7.84 13.23
N GLN A 154 8.76 -8.29 12.06
CA GLN A 154 9.60 -8.91 11.03
C GLN A 154 10.13 -7.85 10.04
N ILE A 155 11.43 -7.84 9.77
CA ILE A 155 12.00 -6.98 8.73
C ILE A 155 11.60 -7.55 7.36
N ALA A 156 10.61 -6.94 6.73
CA ALA A 156 10.07 -7.35 5.44
C ALA A 156 9.35 -6.20 4.72
N THR A 157 9.28 -6.28 3.40
CA THR A 157 8.59 -5.29 2.55
C THR A 157 7.07 -5.49 2.50
N HIS A 158 6.54 -6.49 3.19
CA HIS A 158 5.12 -6.83 3.15
C HIS A 158 4.23 -5.75 3.76
N VAL A 159 2.98 -5.70 3.31
CA VAL A 159 1.91 -4.85 3.82
C VAL A 159 0.69 -5.73 4.06
N ALA A 160 -0.02 -5.51 5.15
CA ALA A 160 -1.23 -6.26 5.54
C ALA A 160 -1.01 -7.78 5.67
N ASP A 161 0.21 -8.22 5.99
CA ASP A 161 0.46 -9.60 6.44
C ASP A 161 -0.13 -9.78 7.85
N ALA A 162 -0.54 -10.99 8.19
CA ALA A 162 -1.00 -11.30 9.54
C ALA A 162 0.06 -11.04 10.62
N ARG A 163 1.33 -11.07 10.26
CA ARG A 163 2.46 -10.68 11.09
C ARG A 163 2.83 -9.23 10.87
N THR A 164 3.21 -8.55 11.93
CA THR A 164 3.74 -7.20 11.84
C THR A 164 5.05 -7.18 11.06
N CYS A 165 5.09 -6.36 10.02
CA CYS A 165 6.24 -6.17 9.15
C CYS A 165 6.75 -4.74 9.22
N VAL A 166 8.07 -4.59 9.19
CA VAL A 166 8.73 -3.29 9.30
C VAL A 166 9.76 -3.12 8.19
N LEU A 167 9.86 -1.92 7.67
CA LEU A 167 10.78 -1.55 6.60
C LEU A 167 11.43 -0.21 6.89
N HIS A 168 12.74 -0.12 6.69
CA HIS A 168 13.48 1.12 6.59
C HIS A 168 13.78 1.40 5.10
N PRO A 169 12.99 2.25 4.42
CA PRO A 169 13.08 2.42 2.97
C PRO A 169 14.47 2.86 2.51
N ALA A 170 15.10 3.80 3.21
CA ALA A 170 16.41 4.34 2.87
C ALA A 170 17.51 3.27 2.79
N ASN A 171 17.44 2.20 3.59
CA ASN A 171 18.44 1.13 3.62
C ASN A 171 18.00 -0.14 2.88
N ALA A 172 16.76 -0.18 2.39
CA ALA A 172 16.21 -1.36 1.72
C ALA A 172 15.78 -1.04 0.28
N THR A 173 14.54 -0.62 0.10
CA THR A 173 13.94 -0.45 -1.23
C THR A 173 14.48 0.74 -2.01
N HIS A 174 15.08 1.73 -1.36
CA HIS A 174 15.63 2.95 -1.96
C HIS A 174 17.13 3.14 -1.68
N ARG A 175 17.83 2.08 -1.31
CA ARG A 175 19.24 2.12 -0.91
C ARG A 175 20.22 2.66 -1.97
N GLN A 176 19.79 2.74 -3.23
CA GLN A 176 20.57 3.28 -4.33
C GLN A 176 20.47 4.81 -4.45
N MET A 177 19.56 5.44 -3.70
CA MET A 177 19.35 6.89 -3.72
C MET A 177 20.24 7.58 -2.70
N SER A 178 20.73 8.78 -3.02
CA SER A 178 21.37 9.68 -2.05
C SER A 178 20.35 10.26 -1.08
N ASP A 179 20.81 10.86 0.02
CA ASP A 179 19.88 11.47 0.99
C ASP A 179 19.10 12.65 0.38
N GLU A 180 19.71 13.43 -0.54
CA GLU A 180 19.05 14.50 -1.27
C GLU A 180 17.95 13.94 -2.22
N GLU A 181 18.23 12.84 -2.89
CA GLU A 181 17.25 12.16 -3.76
C GLU A 181 16.09 11.56 -2.94
N LEU A 182 16.38 10.99 -1.77
CA LEU A 182 15.38 10.49 -0.85
C LEU A 182 14.45 11.61 -0.37
N GLU A 183 15.01 12.73 0.09
CA GLU A 183 14.25 13.89 0.53
C GLU A 183 13.38 14.47 -0.60
N ALA A 184 13.92 14.59 -1.80
CA ALA A 184 13.17 15.03 -2.98
C ALA A 184 12.01 14.09 -3.35
N ALA A 185 12.15 12.80 -3.03
CA ALA A 185 11.09 11.79 -3.17
C ALA A 185 10.12 11.73 -1.97
N GLY A 186 10.29 12.58 -0.95
CA GLY A 186 9.48 12.61 0.26
C GLY A 186 9.78 11.45 1.23
N ILE A 187 10.97 10.86 1.13
CA ILE A 187 11.42 9.76 1.99
C ILE A 187 12.51 10.28 2.92
N SER A 188 12.18 10.57 4.17
CA SER A 188 13.17 10.98 5.16
C SER A 188 14.12 9.82 5.49
N PRO A 189 15.44 10.06 5.68
CA PRO A 189 16.40 9.02 6.06
C PRO A 189 16.09 8.29 7.37
N ASP A 190 15.31 8.90 8.27
CA ASP A 190 14.85 8.32 9.54
C ASP A 190 13.53 7.55 9.43
N LEU A 191 12.91 7.53 8.23
CA LEU A 191 11.60 6.93 8.01
C LEU A 191 11.59 5.43 8.28
N ILE A 192 10.72 4.99 9.17
CA ILE A 192 10.29 3.61 9.33
C ILE A 192 8.85 3.47 8.86
N ARG A 193 8.58 2.47 8.03
CA ARG A 193 7.23 2.03 7.67
C ARG A 193 6.89 0.75 8.39
N LEU A 194 5.93 0.80 9.29
CA LEU A 194 5.42 -0.35 10.02
C LEU A 194 4.06 -0.76 9.45
N SER A 195 3.88 -2.02 9.13
CA SER A 195 2.59 -2.62 8.80
C SER A 195 2.18 -3.53 9.95
N CYS A 196 1.33 -3.02 10.83
CA CYS A 196 0.82 -3.77 11.98
C CYS A 196 0.05 -5.01 11.52
N GLY A 197 0.39 -6.15 12.06
CA GLY A 197 -0.31 -7.41 11.87
C GLY A 197 -1.54 -7.53 12.79
N ILE A 198 -1.91 -8.77 13.09
CA ILE A 198 -3.07 -9.09 13.93
C ILE A 198 -2.67 -9.65 15.31
N GLU A 199 -1.43 -9.45 15.72
CA GLU A 199 -0.94 -9.76 17.07
C GLU A 199 -1.65 -8.89 18.12
N SER A 200 -1.44 -9.18 19.41
CA SER A 200 -1.90 -8.30 20.50
C SER A 200 -1.22 -6.92 20.40
N ALA A 201 -2.00 -5.86 20.51
CA ALA A 201 -1.48 -4.49 20.49
C ALA A 201 -0.45 -4.26 21.62
N GLU A 202 -0.67 -4.88 22.79
CA GLU A 202 0.24 -4.79 23.93
C GLU A 202 1.61 -5.41 23.61
N ASP A 203 1.63 -6.57 22.94
CA ASP A 203 2.87 -7.24 22.53
C ASP A 203 3.62 -6.41 21.48
N LEU A 204 2.91 -5.82 20.52
CA LEU A 204 3.49 -4.92 19.53
C LEU A 204 4.12 -3.69 20.19
N ILE A 205 3.39 -3.03 21.08
CA ILE A 205 3.88 -1.86 21.83
C ILE A 205 5.08 -2.23 22.69
N ALA A 206 5.07 -3.39 23.36
CA ALA A 206 6.19 -3.87 24.15
C ALA A 206 7.44 -4.11 23.30
N ASP A 207 7.29 -4.69 22.09
CA ASP A 207 8.42 -4.90 21.17
C ASP A 207 9.00 -3.57 20.68
N LEU A 208 8.14 -2.63 20.27
CA LEU A 208 8.57 -1.31 19.82
C LEU A 208 9.25 -0.52 20.97
N SER A 209 8.68 -0.57 22.17
CA SER A 209 9.22 0.11 23.36
C SER A 209 10.63 -0.39 23.70
N GLN A 210 10.83 -1.71 23.78
CA GLN A 210 12.16 -2.28 24.06
C GLN A 210 13.16 -1.99 22.93
N ALA A 211 12.72 -1.95 21.67
CA ALA A 211 13.58 -1.61 20.54
C ALA A 211 14.01 -0.13 20.58
N LEU A 212 13.13 0.77 21.01
CA LEU A 212 13.45 2.18 21.21
C LEU A 212 14.46 2.41 22.36
N GLU A 213 14.64 1.47 23.30
CA GLU A 213 15.70 1.58 24.31
C GLU A 213 17.11 1.52 23.72
N ALA A 214 17.27 0.89 22.56
CA ALA A 214 18.54 0.78 21.83
C ALA A 214 18.95 2.04 21.05
N VAL A 215 18.09 3.05 21.01
CA VAL A 215 18.28 4.32 20.26
C VAL A 215 18.88 5.42 21.13
#